data_3b09285394b2f64ec209cc1bf2593c18
#
_entry.id   3b09285394b2f64ec209cc1bf2593c18
#
_cell.length_a   1.000
_cell.length_b   1.000
_cell.length_c   1.000
_cell.angle_alpha   90.00
_cell.angle_beta   90.00
_cell.angle_gamma   90.00
#
_symmetry.space_group_name_H-M   'P 1'
#
loop_
_entity.id
_entity.type
_entity.pdbx_description
1 polymer ?
#
loop_
_entity_poly.entity_id
_entity_poly.type
_entity_poly.pdbx_seq_one_letter_code
_entity_poly.pdbx_strand_id
1 'polypeptide(L)'
;MCVHFSQVRMSNLILADHKGRVVEGRHAINRAGFVLHAAVHDEYPEVMAMCHAHTTYGTAWCATGRPLDMISQDAAAFYNSHAVIGASAGAVAVEKESGLSVAQQIGRNRGVLHQNHGLLTCSHHSIDDAAFWFIALERACKQQLLVEASGIKPQLLSEKTARYSREHVGSDYIGWLHFQTLYNHIAETQPTCSPEARRAPPPR
;
A
#
# COMPACT_ATOMS: atom_id res chain seq x y z
N MET A 1 -18.95 0.24 5.59
CA MET A 1 -19.16 0.35 4.14
C MET A 1 -20.11 1.52 3.89
N CYS A 2 -19.99 2.23 2.76
CA CYS A 2 -20.82 3.41 2.41
C CYS A 2 -20.41 4.74 3.05
N VAL A 3 -19.14 4.92 3.39
CA VAL A 3 -18.60 6.25 3.72
C VAL A 3 -17.58 6.62 2.65
N HIS A 4 -17.73 7.80 2.03
CA HIS A 4 -16.75 8.30 1.08
C HIS A 4 -15.40 8.52 1.78
N PHE A 5 -14.27 8.27 1.12
CA PHE A 5 -12.95 8.36 1.75
C PHE A 5 -12.71 9.72 2.44
N SER A 6 -13.15 10.83 1.82
CA SER A 6 -13.02 12.16 2.43
C SER A 6 -13.88 12.37 3.69
N GLN A 7 -14.79 11.46 4.00
CA GLN A 7 -15.69 11.52 5.15
C GLN A 7 -15.32 10.51 6.24
N VAL A 8 -14.28 9.70 6.03
CA VAL A 8 -13.81 8.75 7.04
C VAL A 8 -13.29 9.53 8.25
N ARG A 9 -13.70 9.09 9.43
CA ARG A 9 -13.32 9.63 10.74
C ARG A 9 -12.96 8.47 11.66
N MET A 10 -12.28 8.74 12.76
CA MET A 10 -11.98 7.71 13.77
C MET A 10 -13.23 6.96 14.22
N SER A 11 -14.36 7.67 14.37
CA SER A 11 -15.65 7.07 14.73
C SER A 11 -16.23 6.11 13.69
N ASN A 12 -15.68 6.07 12.48
CA ASN A 12 -16.08 5.12 11.45
C ASN A 12 -15.23 3.84 11.44
N LEU A 13 -14.14 3.81 12.22
CA LEU A 13 -13.30 2.63 12.32
C LEU A 13 -14.05 1.51 13.02
N ILE A 14 -13.72 0.29 12.64
CA ILE A 14 -14.25 -0.93 13.26
C ILE A 14 -13.09 -1.82 13.65
N LEU A 15 -13.25 -2.55 14.74
CA LEU A 15 -12.41 -3.67 15.09
C LEU A 15 -13.12 -4.97 14.68
N ALA A 16 -12.45 -5.81 13.93
CA ALA A 16 -12.95 -7.12 13.52
C ALA A 16 -12.04 -8.23 14.04
N ASP A 17 -12.62 -9.35 14.41
CA ASP A 17 -11.85 -10.56 14.74
C ASP A 17 -11.39 -11.31 13.47
N HIS A 18 -10.53 -12.32 13.64
CA HIS A 18 -10.01 -13.15 12.54
C HIS A 18 -11.11 -13.94 11.77
N LYS A 19 -12.34 -13.95 12.26
CA LYS A 19 -13.51 -14.54 11.57
C LYS A 19 -14.34 -13.52 10.81
N GLY A 20 -13.92 -12.24 10.83
CA GLY A 20 -14.62 -11.14 10.19
C GLY A 20 -15.85 -10.66 10.93
N ARG A 21 -15.99 -10.99 12.23
CA ARG A 21 -17.05 -10.45 13.07
C ARG A 21 -16.60 -9.10 13.62
N VAL A 22 -17.44 -8.09 13.46
CA VAL A 22 -17.18 -6.76 14.06
C VAL A 22 -17.37 -6.90 15.57
N VAL A 23 -16.30 -6.65 16.32
CA VAL A 23 -16.30 -6.70 17.81
C VAL A 23 -16.38 -5.31 18.42
N GLU A 24 -15.99 -4.28 17.67
CA GLU A 24 -16.13 -2.88 18.06
C GLU A 24 -16.45 -2.02 16.83
N GLY A 25 -17.24 -0.96 17.04
CA GLY A 25 -17.70 -0.06 15.99
C GLY A 25 -19.13 -0.37 15.50
N ARG A 26 -19.64 0.47 14.59
CA ARG A 26 -21.05 0.42 14.14
C ARG A 26 -21.23 0.13 12.65
N HIS A 27 -20.13 0.08 11.91
CA HIS A 27 -20.18 -0.11 10.46
C HIS A 27 -20.00 -1.58 10.07
N ALA A 28 -20.63 -1.96 8.96
CA ALA A 28 -20.42 -3.28 8.38
C ALA A 28 -19.02 -3.41 7.80
N ILE A 29 -18.42 -4.59 7.91
CA ILE A 29 -17.15 -4.92 7.29
C ILE A 29 -17.31 -5.06 5.77
N ASN A 30 -16.30 -4.64 5.02
CA ASN A 30 -16.17 -4.99 3.61
C ASN A 30 -15.55 -6.39 3.52
N ARG A 31 -16.33 -7.38 3.12
CA ARG A 31 -15.89 -8.78 3.09
C ARG A 31 -14.65 -9.00 2.23
N ALA A 32 -14.60 -8.43 1.03
CA ALA A 32 -13.48 -8.61 0.12
C ALA A 32 -12.18 -7.99 0.69
N GLY A 33 -12.28 -6.75 1.20
CA GLY A 33 -11.15 -6.12 1.87
C GLY A 33 -10.69 -6.91 3.10
N PHE A 34 -11.63 -7.38 3.91
CA PHE A 34 -11.32 -8.19 5.09
C PHE A 34 -10.56 -9.48 4.74
N VAL A 35 -11.05 -10.25 3.76
CA VAL A 35 -10.43 -11.53 3.36
C VAL A 35 -8.98 -11.34 2.95
N LEU A 36 -8.69 -10.30 2.16
CA LEU A 36 -7.34 -10.00 1.74
C LEU A 36 -6.44 -9.60 2.93
N HIS A 37 -6.88 -8.65 3.76
CA HIS A 37 -6.10 -8.19 4.91
C HIS A 37 -5.89 -9.30 5.95
N ALA A 38 -6.95 -10.03 6.30
CA ALA A 38 -6.87 -11.11 7.28
C ALA A 38 -5.90 -12.22 6.83
N ALA A 39 -5.93 -12.59 5.54
CA ALA A 39 -5.04 -13.61 5.01
C ALA A 39 -3.56 -13.20 5.10
N VAL A 40 -3.24 -11.92 4.86
CA VAL A 40 -1.87 -11.43 4.99
C VAL A 40 -1.43 -11.39 6.46
N HIS A 41 -2.28 -10.90 7.37
CA HIS A 41 -1.95 -10.88 8.80
C HIS A 41 -1.87 -12.27 9.42
N ASP A 42 -2.63 -13.26 8.91
CA ASP A 42 -2.54 -14.66 9.34
C ASP A 42 -1.24 -15.33 8.83
N GLU A 43 -0.86 -15.09 7.56
CA GLU A 43 0.34 -15.68 6.94
C GLU A 43 1.63 -14.99 7.40
N TYR A 44 1.59 -13.68 7.62
CA TYR A 44 2.72 -12.84 8.03
C TYR A 44 2.38 -12.04 9.28
N PRO A 45 2.43 -12.64 10.48
CA PRO A 45 2.08 -11.96 11.74
C PRO A 45 2.95 -10.73 12.05
N GLU A 46 4.12 -10.62 11.41
CA GLU A 46 5.00 -9.46 11.51
C GLU A 46 4.51 -8.24 10.72
N VAL A 47 3.53 -8.39 9.82
CA VAL A 47 2.91 -7.25 9.13
C VAL A 47 2.00 -6.51 10.09
N MET A 48 2.38 -5.29 10.45
CA MET A 48 1.66 -4.44 11.40
C MET A 48 0.54 -3.65 10.75
N ALA A 49 0.69 -3.28 9.48
CA ALA A 49 -0.30 -2.48 8.77
C ALA A 49 -0.28 -2.75 7.27
N MET A 50 -1.43 -2.54 6.64
CA MET A 50 -1.61 -2.63 5.19
C MET A 50 -2.49 -1.49 4.69
N CYS A 51 -2.18 -1.02 3.47
CA CYS A 51 -3.04 -0.12 2.72
C CYS A 51 -3.41 -0.76 1.38
N HIS A 52 -4.68 -0.64 0.99
CA HIS A 52 -5.16 -1.08 -0.31
C HIS A 52 -6.22 -0.12 -0.83
N ALA A 53 -6.10 0.28 -2.09
CA ALA A 53 -7.12 1.02 -2.81
C ALA A 53 -6.96 0.89 -4.33
N HIS A 54 -8.03 1.20 -5.06
CA HIS A 54 -8.06 1.28 -6.51
C HIS A 54 -7.80 2.74 -6.93
N THR A 55 -6.52 3.10 -6.99
CA THR A 55 -6.07 4.43 -7.36
C THR A 55 -5.97 4.57 -8.88
N THR A 56 -6.02 5.79 -9.39
CA THR A 56 -6.07 6.04 -10.84
C THR A 56 -4.84 5.52 -11.57
N TYR A 57 -3.65 5.88 -11.11
CA TYR A 57 -2.41 5.50 -11.81
C TYR A 57 -1.96 4.10 -11.42
N GLY A 58 -2.17 3.71 -10.17
CA GLY A 58 -1.84 2.37 -9.71
C GLY A 58 -2.67 1.31 -10.42
N THR A 59 -3.99 1.49 -10.50
CA THR A 59 -4.85 0.54 -11.21
C THR A 59 -4.53 0.50 -12.71
N ALA A 60 -4.26 1.65 -13.32
CA ALA A 60 -3.86 1.71 -14.73
C ALA A 60 -2.53 0.98 -14.99
N TRP A 61 -1.53 1.15 -14.11
CA TRP A 61 -0.27 0.43 -14.22
C TRP A 61 -0.45 -1.08 -13.97
N CYS A 62 -1.22 -1.45 -12.94
CA CYS A 62 -1.54 -2.84 -12.64
C CYS A 62 -2.20 -3.58 -13.81
N ALA A 63 -2.97 -2.88 -14.64
CA ALA A 63 -3.57 -3.47 -15.83
C ALA A 63 -2.54 -3.96 -16.86
N THR A 64 -1.30 -3.48 -16.81
CA THR A 64 -0.21 -3.94 -17.68
C THR A 64 0.37 -5.29 -17.26
N GLY A 65 0.15 -5.71 -16.00
CA GLY A 65 0.76 -6.91 -15.42
C GLY A 65 2.28 -6.84 -15.28
N ARG A 66 2.87 -5.65 -15.33
CA ARG A 66 4.34 -5.44 -15.33
C ARG A 66 4.82 -4.93 -13.97
N PRO A 67 6.06 -5.28 -13.56
CA PRO A 67 6.72 -4.64 -12.42
C PRO A 67 7.07 -3.18 -12.74
N LEU A 68 7.49 -2.43 -11.71
CA LEU A 68 8.05 -1.10 -11.91
C LEU A 68 9.43 -1.20 -12.58
N ASP A 69 9.65 -0.41 -13.61
CA ASP A 69 10.98 -0.16 -14.15
C ASP A 69 11.72 0.85 -13.25
N MET A 70 13.01 0.68 -13.07
CA MET A 70 13.82 1.56 -12.20
C MET A 70 14.17 2.86 -12.94
N ILE A 71 13.14 3.66 -13.26
CA ILE A 71 13.25 4.91 -14.04
C ILE A 71 13.55 6.14 -13.17
N SER A 72 13.41 6.02 -11.86
CA SER A 72 13.56 7.14 -10.94
C SER A 72 13.97 6.66 -9.54
N GLN A 73 14.39 7.59 -8.68
CA GLN A 73 14.64 7.31 -7.27
C GLN A 73 13.38 6.86 -6.53
N ASP A 74 12.20 7.41 -6.90
CA ASP A 74 10.91 6.98 -6.33
C ASP A 74 10.63 5.51 -6.64
N ALA A 75 10.83 5.09 -7.91
CA ALA A 75 10.69 3.68 -8.29
C ALA A 75 11.74 2.80 -7.59
N ALA A 76 12.98 3.28 -7.48
CA ALA A 76 14.06 2.55 -6.83
C ALA A 76 13.85 2.33 -5.32
N ALA A 77 12.99 3.12 -4.65
CA ALA A 77 12.56 2.84 -3.28
C ALA A 77 11.85 1.48 -3.15
N PHE A 78 11.34 0.93 -4.25
CA PHE A 78 10.71 -0.39 -4.32
C PHE A 78 11.59 -1.47 -4.96
N TYR A 79 12.86 -1.20 -5.24
CA TYR A 79 13.77 -2.16 -5.85
C TYR A 79 13.88 -3.43 -4.98
N ASN A 80 13.63 -4.61 -5.58
CA ASN A 80 13.55 -5.90 -4.89
C ASN A 80 12.61 -5.90 -3.65
N SER A 81 11.60 -5.04 -3.64
CA SER A 81 10.64 -4.92 -2.54
C SER A 81 9.22 -4.68 -3.05
N HIS A 82 8.94 -5.08 -4.30
CA HIS A 82 7.58 -5.11 -4.83
C HIS A 82 7.30 -6.41 -5.59
N ALA A 83 6.06 -6.84 -5.55
CA ALA A 83 5.56 -8.02 -6.26
C ALA A 83 4.48 -7.64 -7.27
N VAL A 84 4.38 -8.41 -8.32
CA VAL A 84 3.23 -8.39 -9.25
C VAL A 84 2.40 -9.64 -8.99
N ILE A 85 1.13 -9.46 -8.67
CA ILE A 85 0.20 -10.57 -8.46
C ILE A 85 -0.67 -10.70 -9.71
N GLY A 86 -0.55 -11.82 -10.43
CA GLY A 86 -1.22 -12.05 -11.70
C GLY A 86 -2.25 -13.17 -11.70
N ALA A 87 -2.09 -14.18 -10.87
CA ALA A 87 -2.82 -15.44 -10.97
C ALA A 87 -4.34 -15.34 -10.74
N SER A 88 -4.80 -14.33 -9.99
CA SER A 88 -6.22 -14.07 -9.76
C SER A 88 -6.71 -12.77 -10.42
N ALA A 89 -5.98 -12.32 -11.43
CA ALA A 89 -6.08 -11.01 -12.07
C ALA A 89 -7.47 -10.38 -12.06
N GLY A 90 -7.69 -9.44 -11.13
CA GLY A 90 -8.94 -8.68 -11.01
C GLY A 90 -10.10 -9.41 -10.32
N ALA A 91 -9.97 -10.68 -9.97
CA ALA A 91 -11.00 -11.39 -9.23
C ALA A 91 -11.11 -10.88 -7.78
N VAL A 92 -12.35 -10.73 -7.30
CA VAL A 92 -12.60 -10.33 -5.91
C VAL A 92 -12.35 -11.54 -4.99
N ALA A 93 -11.42 -11.38 -4.04
CA ALA A 93 -11.16 -12.39 -3.02
C ALA A 93 -12.30 -12.37 -1.98
N VAL A 94 -13.24 -13.31 -2.08
CA VAL A 94 -14.33 -13.45 -1.11
C VAL A 94 -14.20 -14.71 -0.27
N GLU A 95 -13.40 -15.68 -0.73
CA GLU A 95 -13.12 -16.94 -0.06
C GLU A 95 -11.73 -16.91 0.58
N LYS A 96 -11.56 -17.64 1.69
CA LYS A 96 -10.32 -17.68 2.46
C LYS A 96 -9.13 -18.18 1.62
N GLU A 97 -9.35 -19.17 0.79
CA GLU A 97 -8.34 -19.76 -0.10
C GLU A 97 -7.81 -18.76 -1.11
N SER A 98 -8.70 -17.93 -1.66
CA SER A 98 -8.31 -16.83 -2.57
C SER A 98 -7.43 -15.80 -1.85
N GLY A 99 -7.79 -15.44 -0.62
CA GLY A 99 -6.99 -14.54 0.21
C GLY A 99 -5.60 -15.10 0.51
N LEU A 100 -5.51 -16.37 0.88
CA LEU A 100 -4.23 -17.04 1.17
C LEU A 100 -3.32 -17.10 -0.07
N SER A 101 -3.88 -17.44 -1.23
CA SER A 101 -3.12 -17.44 -2.49
C SER A 101 -2.53 -16.06 -2.82
N VAL A 102 -3.28 -14.99 -2.56
CA VAL A 102 -2.79 -13.61 -2.72
C VAL A 102 -1.71 -13.32 -1.68
N ALA A 103 -1.92 -13.64 -0.42
CA ALA A 103 -0.95 -13.41 0.65
C ALA A 103 0.41 -14.09 0.34
N GLN A 104 0.41 -15.33 -0.13
CA GLN A 104 1.62 -16.06 -0.51
C GLN A 104 2.37 -15.38 -1.68
N GLN A 105 1.65 -14.83 -2.66
CA GLN A 105 2.28 -14.09 -3.76
C GLN A 105 2.83 -12.73 -3.33
N ILE A 106 2.25 -12.08 -2.32
CA ILE A 106 2.78 -10.87 -1.70
C ILE A 106 4.16 -11.14 -1.11
N GLY A 107 4.32 -12.26 -0.41
CA GLY A 107 5.55 -12.56 0.30
C GLY A 107 5.89 -11.44 1.30
N ARG A 108 7.17 -11.13 1.40
CA ARG A 108 7.67 -10.03 2.27
C ARG A 108 7.87 -8.71 1.52
N ASN A 109 7.15 -8.53 0.42
CA ASN A 109 7.26 -7.30 -0.36
C ASN A 109 6.48 -6.16 0.30
N ARG A 110 7.05 -4.96 0.25
CA ARG A 110 6.40 -3.74 0.72
C ARG A 110 5.30 -3.29 -0.24
N GLY A 111 5.61 -3.26 -1.53
CA GLY A 111 4.70 -2.83 -2.58
C GLY A 111 4.12 -4.00 -3.35
N VAL A 112 2.86 -3.90 -3.74
CA VAL A 112 2.18 -4.93 -4.52
C VAL A 112 1.38 -4.30 -5.63
N LEU A 113 1.63 -4.79 -6.82
CA LEU A 113 0.92 -4.45 -8.05
C LEU A 113 -0.04 -5.61 -8.35
N HIS A 114 -1.28 -5.50 -7.91
CA HIS A 114 -2.29 -6.54 -8.14
C HIS A 114 -2.91 -6.32 -9.51
N GLN A 115 -2.57 -7.19 -10.46
CA GLN A 115 -2.99 -7.09 -11.86
C GLN A 115 -4.51 -6.92 -12.00
N ASN A 116 -4.93 -5.95 -12.84
CA ASN A 116 -6.33 -5.59 -13.09
C ASN A 116 -7.14 -5.23 -11.83
N HIS A 117 -6.48 -4.87 -10.73
CA HIS A 117 -7.16 -4.61 -9.46
C HIS A 117 -6.72 -3.27 -8.86
N GLY A 118 -5.51 -3.19 -8.34
CA GLY A 118 -5.02 -1.98 -7.71
C GLY A 118 -3.73 -2.19 -6.92
N LEU A 119 -3.39 -1.21 -6.10
CA LEU A 119 -2.18 -1.23 -5.29
C LEU A 119 -2.46 -1.75 -3.89
N LEU A 120 -1.43 -2.35 -3.30
CA LEU A 120 -1.39 -2.69 -1.90
C LEU A 120 0.01 -2.42 -1.35
N THR A 121 0.09 -1.99 -0.10
CA THR A 121 1.37 -1.89 0.61
C THR A 121 1.27 -2.53 1.98
N CYS A 122 2.38 -3.14 2.41
CA CYS A 122 2.53 -3.75 3.72
C CYS A 122 3.64 -3.03 4.49
N SER A 123 3.46 -2.88 5.79
CA SER A 123 4.48 -2.39 6.71
C SER A 123 4.65 -3.34 7.88
N HIS A 124 5.91 -3.57 8.27
CA HIS A 124 6.28 -4.30 9.49
C HIS A 124 6.40 -3.37 10.70
N HIS A 125 6.12 -2.08 10.54
CA HIS A 125 6.33 -1.09 11.57
C HIS A 125 5.05 -0.36 11.99
N SER A 126 4.34 0.29 11.05
CA SER A 126 3.23 1.16 11.40
C SER A 126 2.30 1.43 10.21
N ILE A 127 1.12 1.97 10.53
CA ILE A 127 0.19 2.47 9.52
C ILE A 127 0.75 3.71 8.80
N ASP A 128 1.54 4.53 9.49
CA ASP A 128 2.20 5.71 8.94
C ASP A 128 3.09 5.34 7.76
N ASP A 129 3.93 4.33 7.98
CA ASP A 129 4.83 3.79 6.96
C ASP A 129 4.05 3.14 5.81
N ALA A 130 3.07 2.29 6.11
CA ALA A 130 2.23 1.67 5.08
C ALA A 130 1.53 2.71 4.20
N ALA A 131 0.99 3.77 4.81
CA ALA A 131 0.27 4.83 4.10
C ALA A 131 1.22 5.69 3.25
N PHE A 132 2.41 6.04 3.76
CA PHE A 132 3.39 6.76 2.96
C PHE A 132 3.80 5.97 1.72
N TRP A 133 4.15 4.69 1.89
CA TRP A 133 4.57 3.85 0.78
C TRP A 133 3.45 3.61 -0.22
N PHE A 134 2.21 3.60 0.21
CA PHE A 134 1.06 3.53 -0.69
C PHE A 134 1.00 4.76 -1.62
N ILE A 135 1.17 5.96 -1.06
CA ILE A 135 1.22 7.21 -1.83
C ILE A 135 2.44 7.23 -2.75
N ALA A 136 3.60 6.78 -2.28
CA ALA A 136 4.82 6.69 -3.07
C ALA A 136 4.68 5.71 -4.24
N LEU A 137 4.02 4.56 -4.02
CA LEU A 137 3.77 3.55 -5.06
C LEU A 137 2.84 4.09 -6.15
N GLU A 138 1.77 4.79 -5.76
CA GLU A 138 0.88 5.48 -6.72
C GLU A 138 1.64 6.52 -7.56
N ARG A 139 2.54 7.28 -6.92
CA ARG A 139 3.40 8.25 -7.61
C ARG A 139 4.35 7.56 -8.58
N ALA A 140 4.98 6.46 -8.19
CA ALA A 140 5.84 5.67 -9.07
C ALA A 140 5.07 5.13 -10.28
N CYS A 141 3.86 4.60 -10.09
CA CYS A 141 3.00 4.17 -11.19
C CYS A 141 2.66 5.32 -12.15
N LYS A 142 2.35 6.50 -11.62
CA LYS A 142 2.13 7.70 -12.44
C LYS A 142 3.34 8.04 -13.29
N GLN A 143 4.55 8.01 -12.73
CA GLN A 143 5.79 8.27 -13.46
C GLN A 143 5.99 7.27 -14.58
N GLN A 144 5.77 5.96 -14.34
CA GLN A 144 5.84 4.93 -15.38
C GLN A 144 4.93 5.26 -16.56
N LEU A 145 3.65 5.52 -16.27
CA LEU A 145 2.65 5.83 -17.32
C LEU A 145 2.99 7.08 -18.12
N LEU A 146 3.50 8.14 -17.47
CA LEU A 146 3.90 9.37 -18.15
C LEU A 146 5.12 9.15 -19.06
N VAL A 147 6.09 8.37 -18.62
CA VAL A 147 7.25 8.02 -19.44
C VAL A 147 6.82 7.18 -20.64
N GLU A 148 5.97 6.17 -20.46
CA GLU A 148 5.46 5.37 -21.56
C GLU A 148 4.65 6.20 -22.56
N ALA A 149 3.80 7.10 -22.07
CA ALA A 149 3.00 7.99 -22.90
C ALA A 149 3.86 8.94 -23.76
N SER A 150 5.09 9.23 -23.35
CA SER A 150 6.02 10.05 -24.15
C SER A 150 6.53 9.34 -25.40
N GLY A 151 6.44 8.01 -25.46
CA GLY A 151 7.04 7.18 -26.51
C GLY A 151 8.57 7.15 -26.50
N ILE A 152 9.21 7.79 -25.52
CA ILE A 152 10.67 7.83 -25.39
C ILE A 152 11.12 6.67 -24.49
N LYS A 153 12.08 5.88 -24.95
CA LYS A 153 12.65 4.81 -24.15
C LYS A 153 13.41 5.39 -22.94
N PRO A 154 13.02 5.05 -21.69
CA PRO A 154 13.70 5.58 -20.52
C PRO A 154 15.11 5.05 -20.38
N GLN A 155 15.97 5.84 -19.74
CA GLN A 155 17.25 5.37 -19.21
C GLN A 155 17.02 4.80 -17.81
N LEU A 156 17.26 3.51 -17.67
CA LEU A 156 17.07 2.83 -16.37
C LEU A 156 18.28 3.06 -15.46
N LEU A 157 18.02 3.15 -14.18
CA LEU A 157 19.07 3.08 -13.17
C LEU A 157 19.78 1.73 -13.23
N SER A 158 21.09 1.73 -13.01
CA SER A 158 21.83 0.48 -12.83
C SER A 158 21.33 -0.24 -11.56
N GLU A 159 21.48 -1.57 -11.51
CA GLU A 159 21.18 -2.35 -10.31
C GLU A 159 21.89 -1.80 -9.08
N LYS A 160 23.15 -1.42 -9.21
CA LYS A 160 23.95 -0.80 -8.13
C LYS A 160 23.28 0.46 -7.63
N THR A 161 22.85 1.34 -8.52
CA THR A 161 22.19 2.61 -8.17
C THR A 161 20.82 2.37 -7.56
N ALA A 162 20.03 1.44 -8.13
CA ALA A 162 18.71 1.11 -7.61
C ALA A 162 18.79 0.52 -6.20
N ARG A 163 19.73 -0.39 -5.95
CA ARG A 163 20.00 -0.97 -4.64
C ARG A 163 20.42 0.11 -3.63
N TYR A 164 21.37 0.95 -4.00
CA TYR A 164 21.82 2.05 -3.15
C TYR A 164 20.65 2.99 -2.78
N SER A 165 19.84 3.37 -3.76
CA SER A 165 18.66 4.21 -3.52
C SER A 165 17.67 3.51 -2.59
N ARG A 166 17.39 2.20 -2.80
CA ARG A 166 16.50 1.43 -1.92
C ARG A 166 16.98 1.43 -0.46
N GLU A 167 18.27 1.27 -0.25
CA GLU A 167 18.86 1.24 1.10
C GLU A 167 18.78 2.60 1.81
N HIS A 168 18.91 3.72 1.07
CA HIS A 168 18.99 5.06 1.65
C HIS A 168 17.65 5.79 1.71
N VAL A 169 16.77 5.60 0.74
CA VAL A 169 15.48 6.31 0.68
C VAL A 169 14.27 5.39 0.78
N GLY A 170 14.47 4.08 0.81
CA GLY A 170 13.41 3.09 0.87
C GLY A 170 13.29 2.42 2.25
N SER A 171 13.85 2.95 3.33
CA SER A 171 13.75 2.36 4.67
C SER A 171 12.40 2.68 5.34
N ASP A 172 12.03 1.87 6.36
CA ASP A 172 10.82 2.11 7.15
C ASP A 172 10.90 3.45 7.91
N TYR A 173 12.11 3.81 8.37
CA TYR A 173 12.34 5.12 8.98
C TYR A 173 12.01 6.28 8.03
N ILE A 174 12.42 6.19 6.77
CA ILE A 174 12.13 7.21 5.76
C ILE A 174 10.62 7.28 5.48
N GLY A 175 9.94 6.14 5.38
CA GLY A 175 8.50 6.07 5.22
C GLY A 175 7.77 6.75 6.38
N TRP A 176 8.11 6.39 7.60
CA TRP A 176 7.58 7.01 8.81
C TRP A 176 7.84 8.52 8.84
N LEU A 177 9.09 8.96 8.59
CA LEU A 177 9.48 10.37 8.63
C LEU A 177 8.69 11.23 7.63
N HIS A 178 8.58 10.77 6.40
CA HIS A 178 7.83 11.49 5.37
C HIS A 178 6.32 11.52 5.66
N PHE A 179 5.78 10.47 6.25
CA PHE A 179 4.37 10.48 6.66
C PHE A 179 4.08 11.56 7.69
N GLN A 180 5.02 11.87 8.60
CA GLN A 180 4.80 12.92 9.60
C GLN A 180 4.48 14.28 8.97
N THR A 181 5.11 14.61 7.83
CA THR A 181 4.82 15.86 7.11
C THR A 181 3.42 15.85 6.48
N LEU A 182 2.99 14.71 5.94
CA LEU A 182 1.63 14.54 5.41
C LEU A 182 0.59 14.63 6.53
N TYR A 183 0.85 13.98 7.65
CA TYR A 183 -0.01 14.04 8.83
C TYR A 183 -0.19 15.48 9.33
N ASN A 184 0.91 16.23 9.48
CA ASN A 184 0.87 17.62 9.90
C ASN A 184 0.02 18.47 8.97
N HIS A 185 0.23 18.33 7.65
CA HIS A 185 -0.55 19.05 6.65
C HIS A 185 -2.06 18.73 6.75
N ILE A 186 -2.42 17.46 6.92
CA ILE A 186 -3.83 17.06 7.09
C ILE A 186 -4.39 17.60 8.40
N ALA A 187 -3.65 17.53 9.50
CA ALA A 187 -4.08 18.03 10.80
C ALA A 187 -4.33 19.55 10.78
N GLU A 188 -3.52 20.30 10.04
CA GLU A 188 -3.67 21.74 9.88
C GLU A 188 -4.85 22.12 8.97
N THR A 189 -5.02 21.40 7.86
CA THR A 189 -6.02 21.71 6.83
C THR A 189 -7.39 21.09 7.11
N GLN A 190 -7.43 19.99 7.88
CA GLN A 190 -8.64 19.25 8.24
C GLN A 190 -8.67 18.95 9.75
N PRO A 191 -8.87 19.95 10.60
CA PRO A 191 -8.79 19.80 12.06
C PRO A 191 -9.85 18.85 12.67
N THR A 192 -10.83 18.41 11.88
CA THR A 192 -11.79 17.36 12.28
C THR A 192 -11.20 15.94 12.18
N CYS A 193 -10.04 15.76 11.53
CA CYS A 193 -9.25 14.55 11.65
C CYS A 193 -8.56 14.63 13.01
N SER A 194 -8.97 13.82 13.99
CA SER A 194 -8.59 13.94 15.40
C SER A 194 -7.09 14.18 15.61
N PRO A 195 -6.69 15.32 16.21
CA PRO A 195 -5.30 15.62 16.50
C PRO A 195 -4.73 14.80 17.67
N GLU A 196 -5.56 14.04 18.38
CA GLU A 196 -5.17 13.26 19.56
C GLU A 196 -4.69 11.85 19.24
N ALA A 197 -4.75 11.42 17.97
CA ALA A 197 -4.21 10.13 17.59
C ALA A 197 -2.69 10.10 17.87
N ARG A 198 -2.25 9.21 18.75
CA ARG A 198 -0.82 8.98 19.02
C ARG A 198 -0.16 8.48 17.73
N ARG A 199 0.87 9.19 17.29
CA ARG A 199 1.70 8.77 16.17
C ARG A 199 2.52 7.55 16.55
N ALA A 200 2.76 6.67 15.60
CA ALA A 200 3.72 5.60 15.80
C ALA A 200 5.12 6.19 16.08
N PRO A 201 5.91 5.59 16.98
CA PRO A 201 7.30 6.00 17.18
C PRO A 201 8.13 5.71 15.92
N PRO A 202 9.32 6.34 15.77
CA PRO A 202 10.22 6.01 14.68
C PRO A 202 10.65 4.54 14.74
N PRO A 203 10.89 3.89 13.59
CA PRO A 203 11.51 2.56 13.52
C PRO A 203 12.90 2.58 14.17
N ARG A 204 13.28 1.47 14.78
CA ARG A 204 14.61 1.26 15.36
C ARG A 204 15.64 0.95 14.28
#